data_3de1fd5a7274329f8acbb84b5c5881a7
#
_entry.id   3de1fd5a7274329f8acbb84b5c5881a7
#
_cell.length_a   1.000
_cell.length_b   1.000
_cell.length_c   1.000
_cell.angle_alpha   90.00
_cell.angle_beta   90.00
_cell.angle_gamma   90.00
#
_symmetry.space_group_name_H-M   'P 1'
#
loop_
_entity.id
_entity.type
_entity.pdbx_description
1 polymer ?
#
loop_
_entity_poly.entity_id
_entity_poly.type
_entity_poly.pdbx_seq_one_letter_code
_entity_poly.pdbx_strand_id
1 'polypeptide(L)' 'MRKKENNNLLSINYSNGDVFYYTSMNRVAVKLGIATASVKWAVEHSNVLTDCEGKVFTIGIVDGTDIPYKYINN' A
#
# COMPACT_ATOMS: atom_id res chain seq x y z
N MET A 1 8.38 0.13 -28.74
CA MET A 1 7.46 -0.20 -27.82
C MET A 1 7.55 0.65 -26.59
N ARG A 2 6.51 0.75 -25.94
CA ARG A 2 6.50 1.54 -24.82
C ARG A 2 7.30 0.94 -23.73
N LYS A 3 8.05 1.78 -23.17
CA LYS A 3 8.81 1.32 -22.11
C LYS A 3 7.93 0.84 -21.00
N LYS A 4 8.41 -0.13 -20.32
CA LYS A 4 7.69 -0.66 -19.24
C LYS A 4 7.37 0.39 -18.22
N GLU A 5 6.15 0.46 -17.87
CA GLU A 5 5.76 1.40 -16.88
C GLU A 5 6.21 1.00 -15.51
N ASN A 6 6.21 1.94 -14.62
CA ASN A 6 6.51 1.68 -13.25
C ASN A 6 5.34 0.90 -12.66
N ASN A 7 5.53 -0.36 -12.38
CA ASN A 7 4.47 -1.23 -11.86
C ASN A 7 4.51 -1.37 -10.36
N ASN A 8 5.14 -0.44 -9.67
CA ASN A 8 5.22 -0.54 -8.24
C ASN A 8 3.85 -0.37 -7.60
N LEU A 9 3.58 -1.23 -6.65
CA LEU A 9 2.34 -1.19 -5.88
C LEU A 9 2.68 -0.98 -4.43
N LEU A 10 1.70 -0.44 -3.69
CA LEU A 10 1.82 -0.31 -2.26
C LEU A 10 1.23 -1.55 -1.62
N SER A 11 2.00 -2.23 -0.82
CA SER A 11 1.58 -3.45 -0.15
C SER A 11 1.26 -3.10 1.30
N ILE A 12 0.02 -3.31 1.70
CA ILE A 12 -0.42 -3.08 3.07
C ILE A 12 -0.47 -4.43 3.75
N ASN A 13 0.41 -4.62 4.72
CA ASN A 13 0.54 -5.90 5.40
C ASN A 13 0.04 -5.76 6.82
N TYR A 14 -1.12 -6.34 7.10
CA TYR A 14 -1.68 -6.31 8.44
C TYR A 14 -1.06 -7.37 9.32
N SER A 15 -1.04 -7.09 10.62
CA SER A 15 -0.42 -8.02 11.56
C SER A 15 -1.13 -9.36 11.63
N ASN A 16 -2.39 -9.43 11.20
CA ASN A 16 -3.13 -10.69 11.19
C ASN A 16 -2.86 -11.55 9.96
N GLY A 17 -1.98 -11.07 9.06
CA GLY A 17 -1.63 -11.84 7.87
C GLY A 17 -2.30 -11.38 6.59
N ASP A 18 -3.25 -10.47 6.69
CA ASP A 18 -3.91 -9.96 5.48
C ASP A 18 -2.98 -9.03 4.72
N VAL A 19 -3.03 -9.12 3.40
CA VAL A 19 -2.21 -8.30 2.53
C VAL A 19 -3.11 -7.70 1.46
N PHE A 20 -2.97 -6.39 1.25
CA PHE A 20 -3.74 -5.69 0.22
C PHE A 20 -2.79 -4.85 -0.63
N TYR A 21 -3.10 -4.73 -1.92
CA TYR A 21 -2.28 -3.97 -2.85
C TYR A 21 -3.05 -2.78 -3.38
N TYR A 22 -2.37 -1.63 -3.46
CA TYR A 22 -2.97 -0.40 -3.94
C TYR A 22 -2.06 0.25 -4.95
N THR A 23 -2.64 1.06 -5.84
CA THR A 23 -1.88 1.67 -6.92
C THR A 23 -1.27 3.02 -6.54
N SER A 24 -1.74 3.66 -5.47
CA SER A 24 -1.21 4.96 -5.10
C SER A 24 -1.35 5.20 -3.62
N MET A 25 -0.51 6.10 -3.10
CA MET A 25 -0.57 6.47 -1.70
C MET A 25 -1.89 7.15 -1.36
N ASN A 26 -2.44 7.89 -2.32
CA ASN A 26 -3.70 8.58 -2.09
C ASN A 26 -4.83 7.59 -1.85
N ARG A 27 -4.84 6.51 -2.64
CA ARG A 27 -5.84 5.46 -2.46
C ARG A 27 -5.71 4.80 -1.10
N VAL A 28 -4.47 4.55 -0.69
CA VAL A 28 -4.21 3.95 0.61
C VAL A 28 -4.73 4.86 1.71
N ALA A 29 -4.42 6.15 1.61
CA ALA A 29 -4.83 7.11 2.63
C ALA A 29 -6.35 7.14 2.78
N VAL A 30 -7.05 7.19 1.66
CA VAL A 30 -8.52 7.23 1.68
C VAL A 30 -9.07 5.95 2.28
N LYS A 31 -8.54 4.81 1.86
CA LYS A 31 -9.05 3.52 2.32
C LYS A 31 -8.82 3.31 3.80
N LEU A 32 -7.67 3.71 4.29
CA LEU A 32 -7.31 3.48 5.68
C LEU A 32 -7.74 4.61 6.60
N GLY A 33 -8.23 5.70 6.04
CA GLY A 33 -8.67 6.83 6.84
C GLY A 33 -7.56 7.59 7.51
N ILE A 34 -6.39 7.66 6.86
CA ILE A 34 -5.24 8.38 7.41
C ILE A 34 -4.75 9.41 6.39
N ALA A 35 -3.88 10.30 6.83
CA ALA A 35 -3.36 11.33 5.96
C ALA A 35 -2.38 10.75 4.95
N THR A 36 -2.37 11.30 3.73
CA THR A 36 -1.44 10.87 2.70
C THR A 36 0.00 11.06 3.16
N ALA A 37 0.27 12.12 3.91
CA ALA A 37 1.61 12.36 4.44
C ALA A 37 2.05 11.22 5.36
N SER A 38 1.12 10.66 6.12
CA SER A 38 1.44 9.54 7.00
C SER A 38 1.79 8.30 6.20
N VAL A 39 1.09 8.07 5.08
CA VAL A 39 1.38 6.95 4.22
C VAL A 39 2.78 7.09 3.64
N LYS A 40 3.11 8.27 3.14
CA LYS A 40 4.42 8.51 2.56
C LYS A 40 5.52 8.30 3.59
N TRP A 41 5.31 8.83 4.79
CA TRP A 41 6.29 8.71 5.86
C TRP A 41 6.51 7.25 6.21
N ALA A 42 5.44 6.48 6.30
CA ALA A 42 5.54 5.07 6.63
C ALA A 42 6.31 4.30 5.57
N VAL A 43 6.06 4.62 4.30
CA VAL A 43 6.77 3.97 3.20
C VAL A 43 8.27 4.26 3.29
N GLU A 44 8.62 5.52 3.56
CA GLU A 44 10.01 5.92 3.60
C GLU A 44 10.76 5.37 4.79
N HIS A 45 10.06 5.15 5.91
CA HIS A 45 10.70 4.75 7.15
C HIS A 45 10.37 3.32 7.57
N SER A 46 9.57 2.63 6.79
CA SER A 46 9.16 1.25 7.06
C SER A 46 8.57 1.09 8.45
N ASN A 47 7.76 2.06 8.84
CA ASN A 47 7.20 2.06 10.19
C ASN A 47 5.85 1.38 10.25
N VAL A 48 5.51 0.95 11.48
CA VAL A 48 4.24 0.34 11.76
C VAL A 48 3.22 1.46 12.00
N LEU A 49 2.06 1.33 11.40
CA LEU A 49 0.97 2.28 11.56
C LEU A 49 -0.29 1.58 12.01
N THR A 50 -1.27 2.37 12.41
CA THR A 50 -2.58 1.86 12.81
C THR A 50 -3.63 2.55 11.96
N ASP A 51 -4.56 1.77 11.43
CA ASP A 51 -5.62 2.36 10.61
C ASP A 51 -6.73 2.94 11.50
N CYS A 52 -7.78 3.47 10.87
CA CYS A 52 -8.84 4.12 11.62
C CYS A 52 -9.65 3.16 12.49
N GLU A 53 -9.50 1.87 12.27
CA GLU A 53 -10.16 0.85 13.08
C GLU A 53 -9.24 0.26 14.16
N GLY A 54 -8.03 0.77 14.26
CA GLY A 54 -7.09 0.29 15.26
C GLY A 54 -6.28 -0.91 14.84
N LYS A 55 -6.35 -1.31 13.58
CA LYS A 55 -5.59 -2.46 13.10
C LYS A 55 -4.18 -2.04 12.75
N VAL A 56 -3.23 -2.83 13.16
CA VAL A 56 -1.81 -2.54 12.95
C VAL A 56 -1.37 -3.06 11.59
N PHE A 57 -0.62 -2.26 10.87
CA PHE A 57 -0.14 -2.65 9.54
C PHE A 57 1.19 -1.99 9.22
N THR A 58 1.87 -2.53 8.21
CA THR A 58 3.06 -1.91 7.64
C THR A 58 2.82 -1.70 6.16
N ILE A 59 3.53 -0.75 5.58
CA ILE A 59 3.41 -0.45 4.16
C ILE A 59 4.77 -0.65 3.50
N GLY A 60 4.76 -1.33 2.36
CA GLY A 60 5.97 -1.48 1.56
C GLY A 60 5.66 -1.23 0.10
N ILE A 61 6.71 -1.08 -0.68
CA ILE A 61 6.56 -0.96 -2.13
C ILE A 61 7.02 -2.27 -2.74
N VAL A 62 6.18 -2.85 -3.58
CA VAL A 62 6.48 -4.12 -4.23
C VAL A 62 6.33 -3.97 -5.74
N ASP A 63 7.02 -4.85 -6.47
CA ASP A 63 6.88 -4.89 -7.90
C ASP A 63 5.59 -5.61 -8.22
N GLY A 64 4.65 -4.91 -8.84
CA GLY A 64 3.34 -5.45 -9.14
C GLY A 64 3.26 -6.23 -10.43
N THR A 65 4.39 -6.45 -11.11
CA THR A 65 4.38 -7.10 -12.41
C THR A 65 3.72 -8.48 -12.36
N ASP A 66 3.99 -9.23 -11.32
CA ASP A 66 3.47 -10.59 -11.19
C ASP A 66 2.21 -10.69 -10.36
N ILE A 67 1.66 -9.56 -9.93
CA ILE A 67 0.46 -9.57 -9.10
C ILE A 67 -0.75 -9.46 -10.00
N PRO A 68 -1.66 -10.46 -9.96
CA PRO A 68 -2.87 -10.39 -10.78
C PRO A 68 -3.67 -9.14 -10.50
N TYR A 69 -4.17 -8.53 -11.53
CA TYR A 69 -4.89 -7.28 -11.41
C TYR A 69 -6.08 -7.38 -10.44
N LYS A 70 -6.68 -8.55 -10.35
CA LYS A 70 -7.83 -8.73 -9.46
C LYS A 70 -7.49 -8.56 -7.99
N TYR A 71 -6.21 -8.63 -7.64
CA TYR A 71 -5.79 -8.45 -6.25
C TYR A 71 -5.45 -7.00 -5.92
N ILE A 72 -5.53 -6.11 -6.91
CA ILE A 72 -5.17 -4.71 -6.71
C ILE A 72 -6.42 -3.94 -6.34
N ASN A 73 -6.37 -3.25 -5.21
CA ASN A 73 -7.49 -2.46 -4.72
C ASN A 73 -7.35 -1.02 -5.17
N ASN A 74 -8.39 -0.47 -5.73
CA ASN A 74 -8.39 0.93 -6.18
C ASN A 74 -9.55 1.69 -5.60
#